data_e417a4aaaf1f39edfee15c706c2d0017
#
_entry.id   e417a4aaaf1f39edfee15c706c2d0017
#
_cell.length_a   1.000
_cell.length_b   1.000
_cell.length_c   1.000
_cell.angle_alpha   90.00
_cell.angle_beta   90.00
_cell.angle_gamma   90.00
#
_symmetry.space_group_name_H-M   'P 1'
#
loop_
_entity.id
_entity.type
_entity.pdbx_description
1 polymer ?
#
loop_
_entity_poly.entity_id
_entity_poly.type
_entity_poly.pdbx_seq_one_letter_code
_entity_poly.pdbx_strand_id
1 'polypeptide(L)'
;RGTPQPPPRLRSLSIRGCAPGPPHVPCVAVLCMEGENTALWTQCGSDTSYQLLDGQGPWRLVSVPNSTSFALHDHRGDVTLFSPTLKPTPLDPLLSFCPTLHILPAEHEGTWQASRRTADGSLLAAHRVLAIVATSFTCTDHLLIWTTHAHEAMFVPLTCLTTTPQVSQLSRRVERGSRIVTAVPSAMSLVLQMPRGNLETTYPRPMVLDVIRDRLDRLAFGEALRVSRAHRVDLNLLHDHCPTAFLERVPEILAQIHHVDHINLLLSNLRNEDVTQSLYRPWDASTRAPMAHLDTKVNQICDRFLEAMQAADERYYLSSILTAHVRKVPADYESGLRVLLKYMHTDMALAEEACKYIIFLVNADQLYHVALGMYDFELALLIAQQSPRDPREYVPFLREMRAKEPLAYQRFCMDDYLGRHAKALAWLAQAGSEHTEAAMTYMVQHKLFREGLVAWAKDWLFYPSP
;
A
#
# COMPACT_ATOMS: atom_id res chain seq x y z
N ARG A 1 -18.88 4.71 -60.48
CA ARG A 1 -17.90 3.82 -59.82
C ARG A 1 -16.53 4.42 -60.15
N GLY A 2 -16.03 5.39 -59.30
CA GLY A 2 -14.71 5.99 -59.42
C GLY A 2 -13.66 5.01 -58.91
N THR A 3 -12.56 4.89 -59.66
CA THR A 3 -11.35 4.20 -59.21
C THR A 3 -10.84 4.83 -57.91
N PRO A 4 -10.44 4.02 -56.93
CA PRO A 4 -9.89 4.57 -55.68
C PRO A 4 -8.61 5.38 -56.01
N GLN A 5 -8.60 6.65 -55.65
CA GLN A 5 -7.37 7.48 -55.73
C GLN A 5 -6.28 6.88 -54.84
N PRO A 6 -5.00 6.94 -55.23
CA PRO A 6 -3.91 6.46 -54.40
C PRO A 6 -3.90 7.21 -53.05
N PRO A 7 -3.58 6.54 -51.95
CA PRO A 7 -3.63 7.14 -50.61
C PRO A 7 -2.70 8.38 -50.57
N PRO A 8 -3.15 9.48 -50.01
CA PRO A 8 -2.35 10.69 -49.87
C PRO A 8 -1.09 10.44 -49.01
N ARG A 9 -0.02 11.19 -49.25
CA ARG A 9 1.24 11.02 -48.47
C ARG A 9 1.01 11.39 -47.01
N LEU A 10 1.28 10.43 -46.14
CA LEU A 10 1.08 10.53 -44.69
C LEU A 10 2.09 11.55 -44.09
N ARG A 11 1.62 12.60 -43.40
CA ARG A 11 2.47 13.56 -42.68
C ARG A 11 2.50 13.28 -41.17
N SER A 12 1.37 12.90 -40.58
CA SER A 12 1.26 12.61 -39.15
C SER A 12 0.10 11.66 -38.91
N LEU A 13 0.28 10.72 -37.99
CA LEU A 13 -0.73 9.77 -37.58
C LEU A 13 -0.92 9.86 -36.06
N SER A 14 -2.14 10.02 -35.60
CA SER A 14 -2.51 9.88 -34.21
C SER A 14 -3.56 8.77 -34.09
N ILE A 15 -3.22 7.71 -33.33
CA ILE A 15 -4.11 6.58 -33.07
C ILE A 15 -4.38 6.55 -31.58
N ARG A 16 -5.66 6.57 -31.18
CA ARG A 16 -6.05 6.28 -29.80
C ARG A 16 -7.25 5.35 -29.74
N GLY A 17 -7.22 4.44 -28.77
CA GLY A 17 -8.40 3.73 -28.29
C GLY A 17 -9.26 4.63 -27.41
N CYS A 18 -10.56 4.45 -27.45
CA CYS A 18 -11.52 5.24 -26.67
C CYS A 18 -11.38 5.04 -25.17
N ALA A 19 -11.89 6.05 -24.42
CA ALA A 19 -12.08 5.99 -22.97
C ALA A 19 -12.97 4.79 -22.55
N PRO A 20 -12.89 4.33 -21.28
CA PRO A 20 -13.64 3.18 -20.79
C PRO A 20 -15.14 3.47 -20.78
N GLY A 21 -15.85 2.97 -21.77
CA GLY A 21 -17.31 2.92 -21.90
C GLY A 21 -17.69 1.95 -23.02
N PRO A 22 -18.77 1.18 -22.93
CA PRO A 22 -19.16 0.22 -23.94
C PRO A 22 -19.87 0.90 -25.12
N PRO A 23 -19.63 0.47 -26.40
CA PRO A 23 -18.51 -0.34 -26.90
C PRO A 23 -17.34 0.52 -27.38
N HIS A 24 -16.12 0.04 -27.14
CA HIS A 24 -14.87 0.72 -27.56
C HIS A 24 -14.76 0.80 -29.08
N VAL A 25 -15.15 1.92 -29.65
CA VAL A 25 -14.96 2.21 -31.04
C VAL A 25 -13.65 2.99 -31.19
N PRO A 26 -12.61 2.43 -31.81
CA PRO A 26 -11.35 3.12 -32.03
C PRO A 26 -11.57 4.30 -32.97
N CYS A 27 -11.11 5.49 -32.56
CA CYS A 27 -11.09 6.67 -33.41
C CYS A 27 -9.65 6.95 -33.85
N VAL A 28 -9.46 7.12 -35.15
CA VAL A 28 -8.17 7.40 -35.77
C VAL A 28 -8.26 8.75 -36.50
N ALA A 29 -7.28 9.62 -36.26
CA ALA A 29 -7.14 10.87 -37.03
C ALA A 29 -5.81 10.88 -37.78
N VAL A 30 -5.82 11.30 -38.99
CA VAL A 30 -4.67 11.29 -39.90
C VAL A 30 -4.54 12.65 -40.57
N LEU A 31 -3.35 13.24 -40.49
CA LEU A 31 -2.97 14.36 -41.31
C LEU A 31 -2.26 13.85 -42.58
N CYS A 32 -2.78 14.22 -43.72
CA CYS A 32 -2.21 13.84 -45.02
C CYS A 32 -2.02 15.04 -45.93
N MET A 33 -1.15 14.87 -46.91
CA MET A 33 -0.96 15.89 -47.96
C MET A 33 -1.79 15.53 -49.17
N GLU A 34 -2.55 16.46 -49.66
CA GLU A 34 -3.31 16.37 -50.90
C GLU A 34 -2.88 17.52 -51.82
N GLY A 35 -1.91 17.25 -52.71
CA GLY A 35 -1.23 18.26 -53.47
C GLY A 35 -0.41 19.22 -52.59
N GLU A 36 -0.72 20.52 -52.65
CA GLU A 36 -0.10 21.54 -51.77
C GLU A 36 -0.86 21.75 -50.46
N ASN A 37 -2.05 21.18 -50.31
CA ASN A 37 -2.89 21.34 -49.12
C ASN A 37 -2.69 20.23 -48.13
N THR A 38 -3.01 20.51 -46.84
CA THR A 38 -3.07 19.51 -45.75
C THR A 38 -4.53 19.16 -45.49
N ALA A 39 -4.82 17.89 -45.36
CA ALA A 39 -6.14 17.41 -45.06
C ALA A 39 -6.15 16.63 -43.72
N LEU A 40 -7.21 16.80 -42.96
CA LEU A 40 -7.50 16.04 -41.75
C LEU A 40 -8.56 14.99 -42.07
N TRP A 41 -8.20 13.71 -41.85
CA TRP A 41 -9.08 12.57 -41.95
C TRP A 41 -9.34 12.02 -40.58
N THR A 42 -10.58 11.67 -40.28
CA THR A 42 -10.95 10.96 -39.04
C THR A 42 -11.80 9.75 -39.38
N GLN A 43 -11.59 8.68 -38.64
CA GLN A 43 -12.39 7.46 -38.69
C GLN A 43 -12.75 7.01 -37.29
N CYS A 44 -14.05 6.89 -37.00
CA CYS A 44 -14.56 6.34 -35.77
C CYS A 44 -15.53 5.19 -36.10
N GLY A 45 -15.08 3.95 -35.89
CA GLY A 45 -15.81 2.79 -36.34
C GLY A 45 -15.97 2.75 -37.86
N SER A 46 -17.21 2.74 -38.33
CA SER A 46 -17.57 2.82 -39.77
C SER A 46 -17.59 4.23 -40.32
N ASP A 47 -17.66 5.24 -39.47
CA ASP A 47 -17.86 6.63 -39.88
C ASP A 47 -16.53 7.30 -40.23
N THR A 48 -16.47 7.87 -41.41
CA THR A 48 -15.29 8.58 -41.90
C THR A 48 -15.66 10.04 -42.21
N SER A 49 -14.86 10.97 -41.71
CA SER A 49 -14.98 12.40 -41.96
C SER A 49 -13.70 12.96 -42.56
N TYR A 50 -13.83 14.00 -43.36
CA TYR A 50 -12.73 14.62 -44.09
C TYR A 50 -12.88 16.15 -44.11
N GLN A 51 -11.77 16.86 -43.90
CA GLN A 51 -11.72 18.31 -43.96
C GLN A 51 -10.37 18.79 -44.53
N LEU A 52 -10.42 19.65 -45.54
CA LEU A 52 -9.25 20.40 -45.97
C LEU A 52 -8.91 21.52 -44.98
N LEU A 53 -7.63 21.66 -44.67
CA LEU A 53 -7.12 22.70 -43.76
C LEU A 53 -6.55 23.85 -44.58
N ASP A 54 -6.98 25.08 -44.23
CA ASP A 54 -6.52 26.27 -44.88
C ASP A 54 -5.10 26.64 -44.42
N GLY A 55 -4.20 26.87 -45.36
CA GLY A 55 -2.84 27.39 -45.15
C GLY A 55 -1.72 26.37 -45.34
N GLN A 56 -0.58 26.89 -45.79
CA GLN A 56 0.68 26.15 -45.89
C GLN A 56 1.48 26.35 -44.61
N GLY A 57 1.72 25.27 -43.87
CA GLY A 57 2.53 25.38 -42.66
C GLY A 57 2.69 24.04 -41.92
N PRO A 58 3.54 23.99 -40.90
CA PRO A 58 3.63 22.82 -40.06
C PRO A 58 2.35 22.66 -39.21
N TRP A 59 1.57 21.65 -39.54
CA TRP A 59 0.43 21.23 -38.73
C TRP A 59 0.84 20.10 -37.82
N ARG A 60 0.34 20.10 -36.60
CA ARG A 60 0.55 19.03 -35.66
C ARG A 60 -0.77 18.52 -35.10
N LEU A 61 -0.94 17.21 -35.19
CA LEU A 61 -2.07 16.51 -34.60
C LEU A 61 -1.69 15.98 -33.21
N VAL A 62 -2.52 16.30 -32.23
CA VAL A 62 -2.33 15.88 -30.82
C VAL A 62 -3.60 15.21 -30.35
N SER A 63 -3.44 14.06 -29.71
CA SER A 63 -4.58 13.35 -29.09
C SER A 63 -5.01 14.02 -27.78
N VAL A 64 -6.31 14.01 -27.51
CA VAL A 64 -6.89 14.51 -26.27
C VAL A 64 -7.07 13.32 -25.31
N PRO A 65 -6.54 13.37 -24.08
CA PRO A 65 -6.70 12.29 -23.10
C PRO A 65 -8.17 12.00 -22.81
N ASN A 66 -8.52 10.72 -22.66
CA ASN A 66 -9.87 10.25 -22.28
C ASN A 66 -11.01 10.83 -23.16
N SER A 67 -10.71 11.17 -24.40
CA SER A 67 -11.68 11.73 -25.35
C SER A 67 -11.49 11.13 -26.74
N THR A 68 -12.56 11.11 -27.52
CA THR A 68 -12.52 10.80 -28.95
C THR A 68 -12.11 12.00 -29.79
N SER A 69 -11.93 13.18 -29.19
CA SER A 69 -11.53 14.42 -29.87
C SER A 69 -10.03 14.46 -30.13
N PHE A 70 -9.64 15.29 -31.09
CA PHE A 70 -8.26 15.53 -31.45
C PHE A 70 -7.98 17.03 -31.41
N ALA A 71 -6.77 17.43 -31.06
CA ALA A 71 -6.33 18.80 -31.14
C ALA A 71 -5.43 18.98 -32.37
N LEU A 72 -5.70 20.02 -33.14
CA LEU A 72 -4.88 20.45 -34.25
C LEU A 72 -4.16 21.75 -33.87
N HIS A 73 -2.84 21.75 -33.99
CA HIS A 73 -1.99 22.89 -33.72
C HIS A 73 -1.42 23.39 -35.04
N ASP A 74 -1.67 24.65 -35.36
CA ASP A 74 -1.26 25.27 -36.59
C ASP A 74 0.10 26.00 -36.49
N HIS A 75 0.60 26.48 -37.61
CA HIS A 75 1.87 27.21 -37.72
C HIS A 75 1.87 28.58 -37.02
N ARG A 76 0.68 29.13 -36.73
CA ARG A 76 0.50 30.42 -36.02
C ARG A 76 0.51 30.25 -34.51
N GLY A 77 0.36 29.03 -34.06
CA GLY A 77 0.27 28.71 -32.65
C GLY A 77 -1.17 28.49 -32.16
N ASP A 78 -2.15 28.57 -33.05
CA ASP A 78 -3.55 28.31 -32.66
C ASP A 78 -3.80 26.83 -32.49
N VAL A 79 -4.57 26.48 -31.46
CA VAL A 79 -4.97 25.10 -31.16
C VAL A 79 -6.48 25.01 -31.30
N THR A 80 -6.92 24.12 -32.16
CA THR A 80 -8.34 23.85 -32.39
C THR A 80 -8.63 22.39 -32.01
N LEU A 81 -9.62 22.18 -31.17
CA LEU A 81 -10.17 20.85 -30.89
C LEU A 81 -11.14 20.45 -31.99
N PHE A 82 -11.03 19.22 -32.45
CA PHE A 82 -11.97 18.62 -33.39
C PHE A 82 -12.64 17.40 -32.75
N SER A 83 -13.97 17.38 -32.81
CA SER A 83 -14.71 16.16 -32.54
C SER A 83 -14.47 15.12 -33.65
N PRO A 84 -14.83 13.85 -33.48
CA PRO A 84 -14.75 12.84 -34.54
C PRO A 84 -15.51 13.22 -35.81
N THR A 85 -16.55 14.05 -35.68
CA THR A 85 -17.35 14.59 -36.79
C THR A 85 -16.78 15.90 -37.33
N LEU A 86 -15.54 16.25 -37.04
CA LEU A 86 -14.81 17.42 -37.46
C LEU A 86 -15.46 18.78 -37.11
N LYS A 87 -16.23 18.85 -36.01
CA LYS A 87 -16.71 20.12 -35.47
C LYS A 87 -15.58 20.83 -34.74
N PRO A 88 -15.14 22.04 -35.17
CA PRO A 88 -14.06 22.75 -34.52
C PRO A 88 -14.53 23.45 -33.25
N THR A 89 -13.70 23.41 -32.22
CA THR A 89 -13.83 24.19 -30.99
C THR A 89 -12.49 24.81 -30.70
N PRO A 90 -12.33 26.16 -30.86
CA PRO A 90 -11.06 26.81 -30.60
C PRO A 90 -10.69 26.71 -29.11
N LEU A 91 -9.43 26.41 -28.84
CA LEU A 91 -8.80 26.61 -27.54
C LEU A 91 -8.17 28.02 -27.51
N ASP A 92 -7.82 28.49 -26.31
CA ASP A 92 -7.14 29.77 -26.18
C ASP A 92 -5.92 29.85 -27.09
N PRO A 93 -5.76 30.97 -27.87
CA PRO A 93 -4.68 31.08 -28.80
C PRO A 93 -3.32 31.05 -28.12
N LEU A 94 -2.42 30.24 -28.63
CA LEU A 94 -1.04 30.20 -28.18
C LEU A 94 -0.27 31.31 -28.93
N LEU A 95 0.57 32.02 -28.20
CA LEU A 95 1.32 33.15 -28.78
C LEU A 95 2.35 32.74 -29.84
N SER A 96 2.68 31.45 -29.98
CA SER A 96 3.64 30.95 -30.97
C SER A 96 3.53 29.43 -31.13
N PHE A 97 3.98 28.93 -32.29
CA PHE A 97 4.09 27.49 -32.54
C PHE A 97 5.00 26.81 -31.52
N CYS A 98 4.51 25.75 -30.89
CA CYS A 98 5.24 24.99 -29.89
C CYS A 98 5.64 23.63 -30.42
N PRO A 99 6.94 23.26 -30.39
CA PRO A 99 7.41 21.97 -30.90
C PRO A 99 6.83 20.78 -30.15
N THR A 100 6.45 20.97 -28.89
CA THR A 100 5.85 19.92 -28.04
C THR A 100 4.62 20.47 -27.35
N LEU A 101 3.49 19.84 -27.58
CA LEU A 101 2.18 20.21 -27.06
C LEU A 101 1.47 18.95 -26.50
N HIS A 102 0.85 19.07 -25.36
CA HIS A 102 -0.09 18.09 -24.81
C HIS A 102 -1.37 18.81 -24.36
N ILE A 103 -2.49 18.15 -24.53
CA ILE A 103 -3.78 18.65 -24.08
C ILE A 103 -4.10 18.01 -22.72
N LEU A 104 -4.52 18.82 -21.77
CA LEU A 104 -4.84 18.42 -20.40
C LEU A 104 -6.31 18.72 -20.09
N PRO A 105 -6.98 17.96 -19.21
CA PRO A 105 -8.25 18.36 -18.66
C PRO A 105 -8.08 19.65 -17.85
N ALA A 106 -9.02 20.57 -17.94
CA ALA A 106 -9.08 21.76 -17.10
C ALA A 106 -9.94 21.52 -15.86
N GLU A 107 -10.01 22.49 -14.95
CA GLU A 107 -10.74 22.36 -13.67
C GLU A 107 -12.26 22.13 -13.84
N HIS A 108 -12.84 22.53 -14.97
CA HIS A 108 -14.26 22.31 -15.25
C HIS A 108 -14.44 21.10 -16.18
N GLU A 109 -15.38 20.22 -15.87
CA GLU A 109 -15.71 19.06 -16.69
C GLU A 109 -15.99 19.46 -18.16
N GLY A 110 -15.34 18.75 -19.08
CA GLY A 110 -15.48 18.97 -20.51
C GLY A 110 -14.68 20.14 -21.07
N THR A 111 -13.88 20.83 -20.26
CA THR A 111 -12.95 21.85 -20.72
C THR A 111 -11.51 21.32 -20.78
N TRP A 112 -10.69 21.90 -21.67
CA TRP A 112 -9.33 21.44 -21.95
C TRP A 112 -8.38 22.60 -21.95
N GLN A 113 -7.13 22.35 -21.56
CA GLN A 113 -6.05 23.34 -21.58
C GLN A 113 -4.81 22.75 -22.24
N ALA A 114 -4.00 23.62 -22.86
CA ALA A 114 -2.76 23.21 -23.48
C ALA A 114 -1.58 23.30 -22.52
N SER A 115 -0.81 22.20 -22.43
CA SER A 115 0.52 22.21 -21.82
C SER A 115 1.55 22.16 -22.92
N ARG A 116 2.53 23.07 -22.89
CA ARG A 116 3.47 23.30 -24.01
C ARG A 116 4.88 23.60 -23.53
N ARG A 117 5.86 23.21 -24.35
CA ARG A 117 7.25 23.60 -24.19
C ARG A 117 7.61 24.56 -25.32
N THR A 118 8.03 25.76 -24.96
CA THR A 118 8.48 26.81 -25.93
C THR A 118 9.90 26.51 -26.46
N ALA A 119 10.32 27.21 -27.46
CA ALA A 119 11.63 27.04 -28.11
C ALA A 119 12.79 27.35 -27.14
N ASP A 120 12.62 28.27 -26.19
CA ASP A 120 13.57 28.64 -25.16
C ASP A 120 13.65 27.60 -24.01
N GLY A 121 12.80 26.58 -24.03
CA GLY A 121 12.76 25.51 -23.03
C GLY A 121 11.78 25.76 -21.89
N SER A 122 11.04 26.86 -21.87
CA SER A 122 10.03 27.11 -20.84
C SER A 122 8.87 26.13 -20.96
N LEU A 123 8.45 25.53 -19.86
CA LEU A 123 7.28 24.66 -19.76
C LEU A 123 6.12 25.46 -19.17
N LEU A 124 5.05 25.57 -19.94
CA LEU A 124 3.82 26.24 -19.53
C LEU A 124 2.67 25.24 -19.45
N ALA A 125 1.86 25.36 -18.42
CA ALA A 125 0.57 24.69 -18.32
C ALA A 125 -0.41 25.61 -17.61
N ALA A 126 -1.68 25.60 -18.02
CA ALA A 126 -2.72 26.47 -17.46
C ALA A 126 -2.30 27.96 -17.40
N HIS A 127 -1.69 28.48 -18.47
CA HIS A 127 -1.17 29.87 -18.58
C HIS A 127 -0.05 30.20 -17.55
N ARG A 128 0.47 29.22 -16.84
CA ARG A 128 1.52 29.38 -15.83
C ARG A 128 2.83 28.76 -16.31
N VAL A 129 3.94 29.46 -16.05
CA VAL A 129 5.28 28.90 -16.27
C VAL A 129 5.60 27.96 -15.08
N LEU A 130 5.69 26.67 -15.37
CA LEU A 130 6.03 25.64 -14.37
C LEU A 130 7.54 25.42 -14.24
N ALA A 131 8.27 25.56 -15.36
CA ALA A 131 9.72 25.42 -15.40
C ALA A 131 10.30 26.30 -16.48
N ILE A 132 11.41 26.97 -16.17
CA ILE A 132 12.10 27.88 -17.11
C ILE A 132 12.97 27.08 -18.10
N VAL A 133 13.41 25.87 -17.74
CA VAL A 133 14.33 25.07 -18.54
C VAL A 133 13.95 23.59 -18.50
N ALA A 134 12.95 23.19 -19.29
CA ALA A 134 12.60 21.79 -19.50
C ALA A 134 13.28 21.25 -20.77
N THR A 135 13.93 20.10 -20.70
CA THR A 135 14.58 19.44 -21.85
C THR A 135 13.62 18.58 -22.66
N SER A 136 12.71 17.92 -21.99
CA SER A 136 11.59 17.16 -22.57
C SER A 136 10.46 17.07 -21.57
N PHE A 137 9.23 16.81 -22.03
CA PHE A 137 8.09 16.56 -21.15
C PHE A 137 7.08 15.61 -21.77
N THR A 138 6.24 15.04 -20.94
CA THR A 138 5.07 14.21 -21.31
C THR A 138 3.98 14.37 -20.25
N CYS A 139 2.76 13.98 -20.59
CA CYS A 139 1.64 13.96 -19.68
C CYS A 139 1.03 12.55 -19.63
N THR A 140 0.54 12.18 -18.47
CA THR A 140 -0.38 11.06 -18.28
C THR A 140 -1.74 11.61 -17.87
N ASP A 141 -2.70 10.75 -17.58
CA ASP A 141 -4.03 11.20 -17.14
C ASP A 141 -3.99 11.94 -15.79
N HIS A 142 -2.96 11.70 -14.97
CA HIS A 142 -2.85 12.29 -13.62
C HIS A 142 -1.58 13.13 -13.41
N LEU A 143 -0.52 12.93 -14.20
CA LEU A 143 0.79 13.53 -13.96
C LEU A 143 1.31 14.30 -15.17
N LEU A 144 1.84 15.48 -14.94
CA LEU A 144 2.76 16.16 -15.82
C LEU A 144 4.20 15.80 -15.44
N ILE A 145 5.00 15.33 -16.40
CA ILE A 145 6.36 14.83 -16.20
C ILE A 145 7.31 15.58 -17.13
N TRP A 146 8.40 16.12 -16.59
CA TRP A 146 9.43 16.75 -17.42
C TRP A 146 10.83 16.49 -16.91
N THR A 147 11.80 16.58 -17.79
CA THR A 147 13.23 16.52 -17.45
C THR A 147 13.85 17.92 -17.46
N THR A 148 14.84 18.13 -16.60
CA THR A 148 15.54 19.40 -16.41
C THR A 148 17.01 19.29 -16.82
N HIS A 149 17.66 20.44 -17.04
CA HIS A 149 19.12 20.48 -17.21
C HIS A 149 19.91 20.12 -15.95
N ALA A 150 19.27 20.15 -14.78
CA ALA A 150 19.83 19.66 -13.53
C ALA A 150 19.84 18.11 -13.43
N HIS A 151 19.47 17.42 -14.51
CA HIS A 151 19.45 15.95 -14.60
C HIS A 151 18.43 15.33 -13.67
N GLU A 152 17.28 15.93 -13.57
CA GLU A 152 16.15 15.45 -12.77
C GLU A 152 14.91 15.31 -13.65
N ALA A 153 14.19 14.23 -13.45
CA ALA A 153 12.80 14.07 -13.92
C ALA A 153 11.87 14.54 -12.80
N MET A 154 11.04 15.52 -13.12
CA MET A 154 10.07 16.14 -12.23
C MET A 154 8.68 15.58 -12.48
N PHE A 155 7.89 15.42 -11.43
CA PHE A 155 6.55 14.88 -11.50
C PHE A 155 5.61 15.82 -10.74
N VAL A 156 4.56 16.29 -11.40
CA VAL A 156 3.54 17.14 -10.78
C VAL A 156 2.16 16.60 -11.13
N PRO A 157 1.29 16.39 -10.14
CA PRO A 157 -0.10 16.04 -10.40
C PRO A 157 -0.81 17.15 -11.15
N LEU A 158 -1.67 16.78 -12.08
CA LEU A 158 -2.46 17.76 -12.86
C LEU A 158 -3.37 18.59 -11.95
N THR A 159 -3.87 18.01 -10.86
CA THR A 159 -4.68 18.69 -9.83
C THR A 159 -3.93 19.78 -9.06
N CYS A 160 -2.59 19.72 -9.05
CA CYS A 160 -1.73 20.69 -8.35
C CYS A 160 -1.09 21.73 -9.26
N LEU A 161 -1.50 21.84 -10.53
CA LEU A 161 -0.92 22.81 -11.46
C LEU A 161 -1.17 24.25 -11.05
N THR A 162 -2.24 24.51 -10.30
CA THR A 162 -2.62 25.86 -9.82
C THR A 162 -1.95 26.21 -8.48
N THR A 163 -1.47 25.24 -7.73
CA THR A 163 -0.77 25.42 -6.45
C THR A 163 0.75 25.34 -6.63
N THR A 164 1.51 25.86 -5.68
CA THR A 164 2.99 25.68 -5.69
C THR A 164 3.32 24.32 -5.08
N PRO A 165 3.63 23.29 -5.87
CA PRO A 165 3.97 21.99 -5.32
C PRO A 165 5.30 22.06 -4.57
N GLN A 166 5.44 21.29 -3.50
CA GLN A 166 6.75 21.05 -2.87
C GLN A 166 7.58 20.16 -3.83
N VAL A 167 8.23 20.81 -4.78
CA VAL A 167 8.89 20.19 -5.94
C VAL A 167 9.97 19.18 -5.54
N SER A 168 10.61 19.35 -4.39
CA SER A 168 11.75 18.51 -3.95
C SER A 168 11.41 17.04 -3.68
N GLN A 169 10.15 16.71 -3.38
CA GLN A 169 9.72 15.33 -3.11
C GLN A 169 9.27 14.57 -4.36
N LEU A 170 9.16 15.24 -5.47
CA LEU A 170 8.60 14.75 -6.73
C LEU A 170 9.66 14.63 -7.81
N SER A 171 10.93 14.70 -7.47
CA SER A 171 12.03 14.58 -8.42
C SER A 171 12.72 13.21 -8.37
N ARG A 172 13.29 12.81 -9.48
CA ARG A 172 14.16 11.66 -9.61
C ARG A 172 15.36 12.04 -10.46
N ARG A 173 16.56 11.73 -9.99
CA ARG A 173 17.78 11.88 -10.80
C ARG A 173 17.75 10.96 -12.01
N VAL A 174 18.13 11.50 -13.16
CA VAL A 174 18.26 10.81 -14.44
C VAL A 174 19.67 11.05 -15.02
N GLU A 175 20.08 10.25 -15.99
CA GLU A 175 21.38 10.48 -16.64
C GLU A 175 21.40 11.83 -17.36
N ARG A 176 22.56 12.50 -17.37
CA ARG A 176 22.76 13.78 -18.03
C ARG A 176 22.41 13.69 -19.51
N GLY A 177 21.50 14.55 -19.97
CA GLY A 177 21.06 14.60 -21.36
C GLY A 177 19.96 13.60 -21.71
N SER A 178 19.43 12.85 -20.76
CA SER A 178 18.27 11.98 -20.98
C SER A 178 17.05 12.78 -21.42
N ARG A 179 16.26 12.20 -22.33
CA ARG A 179 15.00 12.74 -22.80
C ARG A 179 13.87 11.76 -22.60
N ILE A 180 12.71 12.26 -22.25
CA ILE A 180 11.51 11.44 -22.16
C ILE A 180 11.07 11.05 -23.57
N VAL A 181 10.88 9.75 -23.79
CA VAL A 181 10.27 9.20 -25.00
C VAL A 181 8.76 9.08 -24.79
N THR A 182 8.37 8.39 -23.71
CA THR A 182 6.96 8.21 -23.35
C THR A 182 6.81 7.81 -21.90
N ALA A 183 5.63 8.03 -21.32
CA ALA A 183 5.18 7.42 -20.08
C ALA A 183 4.14 6.36 -20.40
N VAL A 184 4.18 5.24 -19.70
CA VAL A 184 3.23 4.12 -19.81
C VAL A 184 2.54 3.94 -18.47
N PRO A 185 1.40 4.61 -18.20
CA PRO A 185 0.74 4.57 -16.88
C PRO A 185 0.35 3.16 -16.45
N SER A 186 -0.17 2.35 -17.36
CA SER A 186 -0.58 0.97 -17.07
C SER A 186 0.56 0.07 -16.58
N ALA A 187 1.80 0.36 -17.02
CA ALA A 187 3.01 -0.32 -16.58
C ALA A 187 3.79 0.47 -15.52
N MET A 188 3.29 1.62 -15.07
CA MET A 188 3.95 2.50 -14.09
C MET A 188 5.37 2.91 -14.52
N SER A 189 5.62 2.95 -15.82
CA SER A 189 6.96 3.11 -16.37
C SER A 189 7.14 4.40 -17.17
N LEU A 190 8.36 4.94 -17.09
CA LEU A 190 8.85 6.06 -17.86
C LEU A 190 9.99 5.57 -18.74
N VAL A 191 9.85 5.73 -20.05
CA VAL A 191 10.87 5.39 -21.04
C VAL A 191 11.69 6.62 -21.35
N LEU A 192 12.98 6.53 -21.13
CA LEU A 192 13.97 7.57 -21.37
C LEU A 192 14.91 7.16 -22.51
N GLN A 193 15.21 8.09 -23.39
CA GLN A 193 16.31 7.98 -24.33
C GLN A 193 17.56 8.57 -23.70
N MET A 194 18.60 7.78 -23.58
CA MET A 194 19.88 8.20 -23.06
C MET A 194 20.72 8.90 -24.15
N PRO A 195 21.75 9.69 -23.79
CA PRO A 195 22.57 10.43 -24.76
C PRO A 195 23.23 9.56 -25.82
N ARG A 196 23.48 8.29 -25.49
CA ARG A 196 24.06 7.30 -26.41
C ARG A 196 23.06 6.70 -27.39
N GLY A 197 21.78 7.08 -27.29
CA GLY A 197 20.69 6.60 -28.14
C GLY A 197 19.98 5.36 -27.63
N ASN A 198 20.49 4.68 -26.57
CA ASN A 198 19.81 3.58 -25.93
C ASN A 198 18.54 4.04 -25.19
N LEU A 199 17.57 3.13 -25.07
CA LEU A 199 16.35 3.35 -24.31
C LEU A 199 16.46 2.67 -22.97
N GLU A 200 16.03 3.35 -21.90
CA GLU A 200 15.93 2.80 -20.56
C GLU A 200 14.51 2.97 -20.04
N THR A 201 14.00 1.88 -19.46
CA THR A 201 12.71 1.89 -18.79
C THR A 201 12.92 1.98 -17.29
N THR A 202 12.31 2.97 -16.67
CA THR A 202 12.37 3.19 -15.22
C THR A 202 10.98 3.18 -14.62
N TYR A 203 10.89 2.85 -13.33
CA TYR A 203 9.64 2.84 -12.56
C TYR A 203 9.69 3.94 -11.50
N PRO A 204 9.35 5.19 -11.85
CA PRO A 204 9.40 6.29 -10.90
C PRO A 204 8.40 6.10 -9.76
N ARG A 205 8.84 6.34 -8.54
CA ARG A 205 7.98 6.21 -7.36
C ARG A 205 6.67 6.99 -7.47
N PRO A 206 6.63 8.24 -8.00
CA PRO A 206 5.38 8.96 -8.20
C PRO A 206 4.36 8.22 -9.06
N MET A 207 4.78 7.61 -10.17
CA MET A 207 3.89 6.84 -11.05
C MET A 207 3.37 5.56 -10.39
N VAL A 208 4.22 4.89 -9.61
CA VAL A 208 3.84 3.70 -8.84
C VAL A 208 2.80 4.05 -7.77
N LEU A 209 3.04 5.14 -7.02
CA LEU A 209 2.12 5.60 -5.97
C LEU A 209 0.79 6.07 -6.53
N ASP A 210 0.78 6.70 -7.70
CA ASP A 210 -0.43 7.12 -8.38
C ASP A 210 -1.36 5.92 -8.67
N VAL A 211 -0.80 4.84 -9.24
CA VAL A 211 -1.54 3.60 -9.49
C VAL A 211 -2.00 2.93 -8.20
N ILE A 212 -1.16 2.87 -7.15
CA ILE A 212 -1.56 2.28 -5.88
C ILE A 212 -2.74 3.04 -5.27
N ARG A 213 -2.70 4.38 -5.27
CA ARG A 213 -3.79 5.22 -4.75
C ARG A 213 -5.08 5.04 -5.54
N ASP A 214 -5.01 5.05 -6.87
CA ASP A 214 -6.17 4.77 -7.73
C ASP A 214 -6.81 3.41 -7.39
N ARG A 215 -6.00 2.36 -7.13
CA ARG A 215 -6.52 1.06 -6.71
C ARG A 215 -7.16 1.10 -5.31
N LEU A 216 -6.57 1.84 -4.38
CA LEU A 216 -7.13 2.00 -3.03
C LEU A 216 -8.43 2.80 -3.04
N ASP A 217 -8.51 3.85 -3.86
CA ASP A 217 -9.74 4.64 -4.04
C ASP A 217 -10.88 3.82 -4.64
N ARG A 218 -10.55 2.84 -5.49
CA ARG A 218 -11.49 1.84 -6.02
C ARG A 218 -11.71 0.64 -5.12
N LEU A 219 -11.15 0.62 -3.91
CA LEU A 219 -11.23 -0.48 -2.95
C LEU A 219 -10.65 -1.82 -3.46
N ALA A 220 -9.76 -1.76 -4.44
CA ALA A 220 -9.06 -2.93 -5.01
C ALA A 220 -7.78 -3.23 -4.20
N PHE A 221 -7.93 -3.59 -2.92
CA PHE A 221 -6.83 -3.80 -1.97
C PHE A 221 -5.86 -4.91 -2.38
N GLY A 222 -6.36 -6.00 -2.94
CA GLY A 222 -5.54 -7.11 -3.42
C GLY A 222 -4.61 -6.71 -4.57
N GLU A 223 -5.09 -5.86 -5.49
CA GLU A 223 -4.26 -5.31 -6.56
C GLU A 223 -3.24 -4.29 -6.01
N ALA A 224 -3.67 -3.41 -5.10
CA ALA A 224 -2.80 -2.45 -4.44
C ALA A 224 -1.67 -3.14 -3.69
N LEU A 225 -1.97 -4.23 -2.95
CA LEU A 225 -0.98 -5.05 -2.26
C LEU A 225 0.03 -5.68 -3.25
N ARG A 226 -0.45 -6.24 -4.36
CA ARG A 226 0.40 -6.84 -5.39
C ARG A 226 1.37 -5.83 -5.99
N VAL A 227 0.89 -4.65 -6.35
CA VAL A 227 1.72 -3.56 -6.88
C VAL A 227 2.72 -3.07 -5.83
N SER A 228 2.26 -2.85 -4.59
CA SER A 228 3.13 -2.41 -3.49
C SER A 228 4.28 -3.37 -3.23
N ARG A 229 4.01 -4.68 -3.25
CA ARG A 229 5.06 -5.72 -3.12
C ARG A 229 6.04 -5.71 -4.28
N ALA A 230 5.54 -5.68 -5.52
CA ALA A 230 6.37 -5.69 -6.73
C ALA A 230 7.35 -4.49 -6.76
N HIS A 231 6.90 -3.33 -6.31
CA HIS A 231 7.68 -2.10 -6.31
C HIS A 231 8.28 -1.72 -4.95
N ARG A 232 8.22 -2.61 -3.95
CA ARG A 232 8.75 -2.39 -2.58
C ARG A 232 8.25 -1.09 -1.96
N VAL A 233 6.95 -0.85 -2.07
CA VAL A 233 6.24 0.22 -1.37
C VAL A 233 5.81 -0.32 0.00
N ASP A 234 5.88 0.54 1.02
CA ASP A 234 5.47 0.19 2.38
C ASP A 234 3.98 -0.19 2.44
N LEU A 235 3.69 -1.37 2.97
CA LEU A 235 2.35 -1.93 3.02
C LEU A 235 1.43 -1.17 4.00
N ASN A 236 1.99 -0.38 4.94
CA ASN A 236 1.19 0.49 5.78
C ASN A 236 0.35 1.50 4.98
N LEU A 237 0.78 1.82 3.76
CA LEU A 237 0.03 2.71 2.87
C LEU A 237 -1.38 2.19 2.55
N LEU A 238 -1.59 0.86 2.52
CA LEU A 238 -2.90 0.27 2.24
C LEU A 238 -3.95 0.69 3.28
N HIS A 239 -3.56 0.75 4.55
CA HIS A 239 -4.41 1.25 5.63
C HIS A 239 -4.39 2.78 5.66
N ASP A 240 -3.20 3.40 5.64
CA ASP A 240 -3.02 4.81 5.94
C ASP A 240 -3.63 5.72 4.85
N HIS A 241 -3.83 5.22 3.63
CA HIS A 241 -4.51 5.96 2.57
C HIS A 241 -6.03 6.10 2.82
N CYS A 242 -6.69 5.04 3.31
CA CYS A 242 -8.13 5.02 3.58
C CYS A 242 -8.47 4.21 4.84
N PRO A 243 -8.14 4.69 6.06
CA PRO A 243 -8.19 3.90 7.29
C PRO A 243 -9.56 3.31 7.60
N THR A 244 -10.62 4.13 7.49
CA THR A 244 -12.00 3.71 7.77
C THR A 244 -12.45 2.61 6.82
N ALA A 245 -12.28 2.83 5.51
CA ALA A 245 -12.67 1.85 4.50
C ALA A 245 -11.85 0.55 4.61
N PHE A 246 -10.58 0.65 4.98
CA PHE A 246 -9.73 -0.52 5.22
C PHE A 246 -10.25 -1.38 6.37
N LEU A 247 -10.54 -0.78 7.53
CA LEU A 247 -11.00 -1.51 8.72
C LEU A 247 -12.41 -2.09 8.56
N GLU A 248 -13.29 -1.39 7.85
CA GLU A 248 -14.67 -1.85 7.60
C GLU A 248 -14.74 -3.01 6.59
N ARG A 249 -13.76 -3.09 5.68
CA ARG A 249 -13.77 -4.05 4.55
C ARG A 249 -12.76 -5.17 4.69
N VAL A 250 -12.30 -5.48 5.89
CA VAL A 250 -11.33 -6.58 6.11
C VAL A 250 -11.82 -7.92 5.53
N PRO A 251 -13.10 -8.32 5.63
CA PRO A 251 -13.58 -9.55 4.97
C PRO A 251 -13.41 -9.52 3.45
N GLU A 252 -13.66 -8.38 2.80
CA GLU A 252 -13.46 -8.20 1.36
C GLU A 252 -11.96 -8.23 1.00
N ILE A 253 -11.11 -7.65 1.85
CA ILE A 253 -9.64 -7.69 1.69
C ILE A 253 -9.14 -9.14 1.73
N LEU A 254 -9.62 -9.94 2.67
CA LEU A 254 -9.28 -11.38 2.75
C LEU A 254 -9.70 -12.13 1.49
N ALA A 255 -10.90 -11.84 0.95
CA ALA A 255 -11.38 -12.44 -0.29
C ALA A 255 -10.55 -12.02 -1.52
N GLN A 256 -9.98 -10.82 -1.54
CA GLN A 256 -9.12 -10.33 -2.62
C GLN A 256 -7.67 -10.87 -2.53
N ILE A 257 -7.23 -11.29 -1.34
CA ILE A 257 -5.87 -11.79 -1.10
C ILE A 257 -5.90 -13.32 -1.06
N HIS A 258 -5.61 -13.95 -2.18
CA HIS A 258 -5.71 -15.42 -2.33
C HIS A 258 -4.63 -16.23 -1.60
N HIS A 259 -3.57 -15.60 -1.09
CA HIS A 259 -2.45 -16.29 -0.45
C HIS A 259 -2.28 -15.83 0.99
N VAL A 260 -2.28 -16.78 1.91
CA VAL A 260 -2.08 -16.55 3.36
C VAL A 260 -0.75 -15.85 3.64
N ASP A 261 0.32 -16.19 2.92
CA ASP A 261 1.63 -15.54 3.06
C ASP A 261 1.59 -14.04 2.78
N HIS A 262 0.70 -13.58 1.90
CA HIS A 262 0.54 -12.15 1.63
C HIS A 262 -0.13 -11.41 2.78
N ILE A 263 -1.05 -12.09 3.48
CA ILE A 263 -1.68 -11.57 4.70
C ILE A 263 -0.64 -11.52 5.82
N ASN A 264 0.15 -12.59 5.97
CA ASN A 264 1.24 -12.66 6.94
C ASN A 264 2.26 -11.53 6.72
N LEU A 265 2.62 -11.28 5.45
CA LEU A 265 3.51 -10.19 5.08
C LEU A 265 2.91 -8.83 5.42
N LEU A 266 1.62 -8.60 5.12
CA LEU A 266 0.91 -7.37 5.46
C LEU A 266 0.93 -7.14 6.98
N LEU A 267 0.49 -8.11 7.77
CA LEU A 267 0.44 -8.03 9.23
C LEU A 267 1.83 -7.84 9.84
N SER A 268 2.85 -8.54 9.34
CA SER A 268 4.22 -8.44 9.84
C SER A 268 4.86 -7.07 9.61
N ASN A 269 4.42 -6.33 8.60
CA ASN A 269 4.94 -5.00 8.28
C ASN A 269 4.19 -3.85 8.97
N LEU A 270 3.13 -4.13 9.73
CA LEU A 270 2.37 -3.08 10.42
C LEU A 270 3.21 -2.33 11.45
N ARG A 271 3.04 -1.01 11.49
CA ARG A 271 3.67 -0.10 12.45
C ARG A 271 2.69 0.97 12.91
N ASN A 272 2.88 1.44 14.15
CA ASN A 272 2.11 2.55 14.73
C ASN A 272 2.62 3.91 14.19
N GLU A 273 2.69 4.04 12.88
CA GLU A 273 3.12 5.24 12.16
C GLU A 273 2.15 5.54 11.02
N ASP A 274 1.96 6.80 10.69
CA ASP A 274 1.25 7.23 9.48
C ASP A 274 2.26 7.53 8.38
N VAL A 275 2.39 6.61 7.42
CA VAL A 275 3.34 6.76 6.30
C VAL A 275 2.91 7.85 5.31
N THR A 276 1.66 8.30 5.36
CA THR A 276 1.18 9.41 4.52
C THR A 276 1.62 10.77 5.03
N GLN A 277 2.09 10.87 6.26
CA GLN A 277 2.66 12.12 6.80
C GLN A 277 4.16 12.25 6.52
N SER A 278 4.81 11.19 6.06
CA SER A 278 6.26 11.13 5.84
C SER A 278 6.61 10.78 4.39
N LEU A 279 6.80 9.48 4.11
CA LEU A 279 7.34 8.99 2.84
C LEU A 279 6.35 9.08 1.67
N TYR A 280 5.05 9.02 1.95
CA TYR A 280 4.00 8.88 0.93
C TYR A 280 2.93 9.97 1.05
N ARG A 281 3.37 11.21 1.28
CA ARG A 281 2.46 12.36 1.35
C ARG A 281 1.55 12.40 0.13
N PRO A 282 0.23 12.60 0.34
CA PRO A 282 -0.68 12.90 -0.76
C PRO A 282 -0.20 14.15 -1.51
N TRP A 283 -0.54 14.25 -2.77
CA TRP A 283 -0.23 15.41 -3.59
C TRP A 283 -0.88 16.69 -3.01
N ASP A 284 -2.06 16.52 -2.44
CA ASP A 284 -2.84 17.55 -1.78
C ASP A 284 -2.70 17.41 -0.25
N ALA A 285 -1.55 17.80 0.25
CA ALA A 285 -1.22 17.67 1.67
C ALA A 285 -2.01 18.62 2.59
N SER A 286 -2.77 19.57 2.02
CA SER A 286 -3.51 20.57 2.78
C SER A 286 -4.79 20.05 3.44
N THR A 287 -5.29 18.87 3.04
CA THR A 287 -6.65 18.42 3.38
C THR A 287 -6.72 17.29 4.40
N ARG A 288 -5.61 16.62 4.71
CA ARG A 288 -5.66 15.43 5.58
C ARG A 288 -5.22 15.74 7.01
N ALA A 289 -6.19 15.67 7.94
CA ALA A 289 -5.90 15.71 9.37
C ALA A 289 -5.01 14.52 9.78
N PRO A 290 -4.08 14.70 10.73
CA PRO A 290 -3.32 13.60 11.31
C PRO A 290 -4.25 12.51 11.82
N MET A 291 -3.86 11.25 11.65
CA MET A 291 -4.64 10.11 12.12
C MET A 291 -4.72 10.13 13.66
N ALA A 292 -5.93 10.14 14.20
CA ALA A 292 -6.13 9.97 15.63
C ALA A 292 -5.79 8.52 16.03
N HIS A 293 -5.22 8.32 17.22
CA HIS A 293 -4.97 6.98 17.79
C HIS A 293 -3.93 6.11 17.05
N LEU A 294 -2.83 6.71 16.62
CA LEU A 294 -1.71 5.97 16.01
C LEU A 294 -1.19 4.82 16.89
N ASP A 295 -1.13 5.02 18.21
CA ASP A 295 -0.62 4.03 19.16
C ASP A 295 -1.43 2.71 19.18
N THR A 296 -2.68 2.76 18.77
CA THR A 296 -3.59 1.60 18.72
C THR A 296 -3.82 1.04 17.32
N LYS A 297 -3.24 1.66 16.29
CA LYS A 297 -3.44 1.28 14.87
C LYS A 297 -3.18 -0.20 14.63
N VAL A 298 -2.01 -0.69 15.04
CA VAL A 298 -1.63 -2.11 14.83
C VAL A 298 -2.64 -3.03 15.49
N ASN A 299 -3.03 -2.72 16.74
CA ASN A 299 -3.99 -3.54 17.49
C ASN A 299 -5.36 -3.56 16.83
N GLN A 300 -5.87 -2.40 16.40
CA GLN A 300 -7.15 -2.31 15.70
C GLN A 300 -7.17 -3.12 14.40
N ILE A 301 -6.10 -3.05 13.61
CA ILE A 301 -5.97 -3.83 12.38
C ILE A 301 -5.92 -5.32 12.71
N CYS A 302 -5.07 -5.72 13.68
CA CYS A 302 -4.95 -7.12 14.08
C CYS A 302 -6.29 -7.68 14.60
N ASP A 303 -7.02 -6.93 15.42
CA ASP A 303 -8.32 -7.35 15.96
C ASP A 303 -9.34 -7.58 14.84
N ARG A 304 -9.44 -6.65 13.89
CA ARG A 304 -10.35 -6.79 12.73
C ARG A 304 -9.99 -7.99 11.85
N PHE A 305 -8.68 -8.21 11.61
CA PHE A 305 -8.24 -9.39 10.86
C PHE A 305 -8.52 -10.68 11.61
N LEU A 306 -8.30 -10.73 12.93
CA LEU A 306 -8.63 -11.90 13.77
C LEU A 306 -10.11 -12.25 13.68
N GLU A 307 -11.01 -11.27 13.89
CA GLU A 307 -12.45 -11.46 13.77
C GLU A 307 -12.84 -12.03 12.39
N ALA A 308 -12.33 -11.44 11.32
CA ALA A 308 -12.66 -11.84 9.96
C ALA A 308 -12.12 -13.22 9.57
N MET A 309 -10.86 -13.54 9.97
CA MET A 309 -10.22 -14.83 9.68
C MET A 309 -10.88 -15.98 10.47
N GLN A 310 -11.24 -15.74 11.74
CA GLN A 310 -11.94 -16.74 12.56
C GLN A 310 -13.37 -17.00 12.03
N ALA A 311 -14.05 -15.98 11.53
CA ALA A 311 -15.37 -16.11 10.95
C ALA A 311 -15.37 -16.81 9.57
N ALA A 312 -14.28 -16.66 8.79
CA ALA A 312 -14.16 -17.25 7.46
C ALA A 312 -13.71 -18.72 7.50
N ASP A 313 -12.47 -18.96 7.89
CA ASP A 313 -11.88 -20.31 8.03
C ASP A 313 -10.65 -20.23 8.96
N GLU A 314 -10.85 -20.51 10.23
CA GLU A 314 -9.79 -20.46 11.25
C GLU A 314 -8.62 -21.40 10.91
N ARG A 315 -8.91 -22.55 10.33
CA ARG A 315 -7.88 -23.55 9.97
C ARG A 315 -7.01 -23.08 8.81
N TYR A 316 -7.63 -22.53 7.78
CA TYR A 316 -6.92 -22.01 6.61
C TYR A 316 -6.04 -20.80 6.96
N TYR A 317 -6.54 -19.92 7.83
CA TYR A 317 -5.84 -18.71 8.25
C TYR A 317 -5.01 -18.87 9.53
N LEU A 318 -4.74 -20.09 10.00
CA LEU A 318 -4.09 -20.34 11.29
C LEU A 318 -2.76 -19.59 11.44
N SER A 319 -1.89 -19.60 10.43
CA SER A 319 -0.62 -18.87 10.46
C SER A 319 -0.81 -17.35 10.52
N SER A 320 -1.82 -16.82 9.85
CA SER A 320 -2.14 -15.37 9.89
C SER A 320 -2.74 -14.98 11.25
N ILE A 321 -3.55 -15.83 11.86
CA ILE A 321 -4.09 -15.63 13.20
C ILE A 321 -2.95 -15.57 14.23
N LEU A 322 -2.00 -16.50 14.18
CA LEU A 322 -0.82 -16.47 15.03
C LEU A 322 0.02 -15.22 14.80
N THR A 323 0.21 -14.83 13.53
CA THR A 323 0.92 -13.59 13.17
C THR A 323 0.22 -12.37 13.76
N ALA A 324 -1.10 -12.28 13.67
CA ALA A 324 -1.87 -11.16 14.22
C ALA A 324 -1.70 -11.04 15.73
N HIS A 325 -1.78 -12.15 16.48
CA HIS A 325 -1.55 -12.15 17.94
C HIS A 325 -0.14 -11.71 18.32
N VAL A 326 0.87 -12.20 17.60
CA VAL A 326 2.29 -11.86 17.82
C VAL A 326 2.57 -10.38 17.49
N ARG A 327 1.88 -9.80 16.52
CA ARG A 327 2.12 -8.42 16.06
C ARG A 327 1.42 -7.35 16.89
N LYS A 328 0.50 -7.69 17.76
CA LYS A 328 -0.11 -6.75 18.72
C LYS A 328 0.96 -6.06 19.58
N VAL A 329 0.64 -4.89 20.06
CA VAL A 329 1.50 -4.10 20.96
C VAL A 329 0.71 -3.77 22.24
N PRO A 330 1.04 -4.40 23.40
CA PRO A 330 2.01 -5.50 23.56
C PRO A 330 1.56 -6.79 22.87
N ALA A 331 2.53 -7.65 22.53
CA ALA A 331 2.25 -8.93 21.87
C ALA A 331 1.39 -9.85 22.76
N ASP A 332 0.36 -10.43 22.18
CA ASP A 332 -0.60 -11.32 22.85
C ASP A 332 -0.25 -12.79 22.60
N TYR A 333 0.87 -13.22 23.15
CA TYR A 333 1.34 -14.60 23.00
C TYR A 333 0.40 -15.62 23.63
N GLU A 334 -0.26 -15.25 24.73
CA GLU A 334 -1.15 -16.15 25.45
C GLU A 334 -2.37 -16.55 24.60
N SER A 335 -3.02 -15.58 23.96
CA SER A 335 -4.14 -15.87 23.05
C SER A 335 -3.69 -16.66 21.82
N GLY A 336 -2.51 -16.37 21.26
CA GLY A 336 -1.92 -17.18 20.18
C GLY A 336 -1.69 -18.62 20.57
N LEU A 337 -1.15 -18.86 21.77
CA LEU A 337 -0.94 -20.21 22.29
C LEU A 337 -2.24 -20.94 22.65
N ARG A 338 -3.30 -20.22 23.06
CA ARG A 338 -4.64 -20.83 23.26
C ARG A 338 -5.23 -21.36 21.95
N VAL A 339 -5.02 -20.66 20.84
CA VAL A 339 -5.39 -21.18 19.51
C VAL A 339 -4.64 -22.47 19.21
N LEU A 340 -3.34 -22.52 19.52
CA LEU A 340 -2.52 -23.73 19.34
C LEU A 340 -3.06 -24.90 20.17
N LEU A 341 -3.38 -24.68 21.46
CA LEU A 341 -3.95 -25.68 22.36
C LEU A 341 -5.22 -26.32 21.78
N LYS A 342 -6.10 -25.55 21.17
CA LYS A 342 -7.31 -26.07 20.53
C LYS A 342 -6.98 -27.13 19.47
N TYR A 343 -5.92 -26.92 18.68
CA TYR A 343 -5.50 -27.86 17.64
C TYR A 343 -4.69 -29.03 18.18
N MET A 344 -3.99 -28.91 19.32
CA MET A 344 -3.30 -30.03 19.97
C MET A 344 -4.23 -31.19 20.30
N HIS A 345 -5.50 -30.88 20.63
CA HIS A 345 -6.52 -31.91 20.98
C HIS A 345 -7.28 -32.45 19.75
N THR A 346 -7.24 -31.76 18.61
CA THR A 346 -8.03 -32.10 17.42
C THR A 346 -7.18 -32.56 16.25
N ASP A 347 -6.01 -31.94 16.03
CA ASP A 347 -5.10 -32.21 14.90
C ASP A 347 -3.66 -31.89 15.32
N MET A 348 -2.98 -32.89 15.91
CA MET A 348 -1.62 -32.72 16.44
C MET A 348 -0.60 -32.32 15.36
N ALA A 349 -0.75 -32.82 14.11
CA ALA A 349 0.17 -32.50 13.03
C ALA A 349 0.09 -31.01 12.65
N LEU A 350 -1.12 -30.46 12.58
CA LEU A 350 -1.34 -29.04 12.36
C LEU A 350 -0.83 -28.19 13.52
N ALA A 351 -1.00 -28.66 14.77
CA ALA A 351 -0.47 -27.97 15.94
C ALA A 351 1.06 -27.91 15.93
N GLU A 352 1.75 -28.98 15.54
CA GLU A 352 3.21 -29.00 15.40
C GLU A 352 3.70 -28.02 14.31
N GLU A 353 3.02 -27.98 13.16
CA GLU A 353 3.34 -27.04 12.08
C GLU A 353 3.13 -25.59 12.53
N ALA A 354 2.02 -25.30 13.17
CA ALA A 354 1.71 -23.98 13.72
C ALA A 354 2.68 -23.59 14.85
N CYS A 355 3.14 -24.55 15.67
CA CYS A 355 4.16 -24.32 16.69
C CYS A 355 5.51 -23.95 16.06
N LYS A 356 5.95 -24.64 15.02
CA LYS A 356 7.16 -24.29 14.25
C LYS A 356 7.05 -22.89 13.67
N TYR A 357 5.89 -22.55 13.14
CA TYR A 357 5.65 -21.25 12.55
C TYR A 357 5.73 -20.12 13.58
N ILE A 358 5.07 -20.25 14.75
CA ILE A 358 5.11 -19.20 15.78
C ILE A 358 6.53 -19.05 16.38
N ILE A 359 7.28 -20.14 16.54
CA ILE A 359 8.68 -20.12 17.00
C ILE A 359 9.58 -19.38 16.00
N PHE A 360 9.28 -19.45 14.70
CA PHE A 360 9.98 -18.66 13.68
C PHE A 360 9.72 -17.15 13.83
N LEU A 361 8.53 -16.76 14.27
CA LEU A 361 8.15 -15.34 14.45
C LEU A 361 8.69 -14.75 15.76
N VAL A 362 8.86 -15.56 16.81
CA VAL A 362 9.14 -15.11 18.18
C VAL A 362 10.22 -15.98 18.81
N ASN A 363 10.97 -15.41 19.76
CA ASN A 363 11.93 -16.17 20.55
C ASN A 363 11.21 -17.34 21.29
N ALA A 364 11.70 -18.55 21.06
CA ALA A 364 11.16 -19.77 21.65
C ALA A 364 11.14 -19.73 23.20
N ASP A 365 12.12 -19.07 23.84
CA ASP A 365 12.19 -18.92 25.29
C ASP A 365 11.03 -18.11 25.84
N GLN A 366 10.63 -17.05 25.16
CA GLN A 366 9.47 -16.23 25.55
C GLN A 366 8.18 -17.07 25.48
N LEU A 367 7.99 -17.80 24.36
CA LEU A 367 6.82 -18.66 24.20
C LEU A 367 6.77 -19.78 25.26
N TYR A 368 7.92 -20.40 25.57
CA TYR A 368 8.03 -21.41 26.59
C TYR A 368 7.65 -20.85 27.97
N HIS A 369 8.12 -19.67 28.36
CA HIS A 369 7.75 -19.02 29.61
C HIS A 369 6.26 -18.63 29.65
N VAL A 370 5.67 -18.24 28.54
CA VAL A 370 4.23 -17.96 28.46
C VAL A 370 3.44 -19.27 28.65
N ALA A 371 3.83 -20.37 28.00
CA ALA A 371 3.18 -21.68 28.14
C ALA A 371 3.27 -22.21 29.56
N LEU A 372 4.43 -22.10 30.23
CA LEU A 372 4.58 -22.40 31.65
C LEU A 372 3.62 -21.56 32.51
N GLY A 373 3.51 -20.25 32.20
CA GLY A 373 2.59 -19.35 32.91
C GLY A 373 1.10 -19.60 32.66
N MET A 374 0.76 -20.40 31.62
CA MET A 374 -0.58 -20.93 31.37
C MET A 374 -0.82 -22.25 32.14
N TYR A 375 0.21 -22.76 32.78
CA TYR A 375 0.22 -24.05 33.54
C TYR A 375 -0.05 -25.28 32.67
N ASP A 376 0.25 -25.19 31.38
CA ASP A 376 0.07 -26.29 30.45
C ASP A 376 1.42 -26.95 30.10
N PHE A 377 1.65 -28.12 30.66
CA PHE A 377 2.90 -28.87 30.51
C PHE A 377 3.04 -29.49 29.12
N GLU A 378 1.94 -29.85 28.47
CA GLU A 378 1.96 -30.46 27.15
C GLU A 378 2.31 -29.40 26.07
N LEU A 379 1.73 -28.22 26.21
CA LEU A 379 2.08 -27.06 25.35
C LEU A 379 3.54 -26.65 25.59
N ALA A 380 3.99 -26.54 26.83
CA ALA A 380 5.38 -26.21 27.14
C ALA A 380 6.36 -27.24 26.57
N LEU A 381 6.00 -28.54 26.67
CA LEU A 381 6.77 -29.64 26.10
C LEU A 381 6.82 -29.54 24.56
N LEU A 382 5.70 -29.29 23.90
CA LEU A 382 5.64 -29.12 22.44
C LEU A 382 6.55 -27.96 21.97
N ILE A 383 6.47 -26.80 22.64
CA ILE A 383 7.33 -25.66 22.32
C ILE A 383 8.81 -26.00 22.54
N ALA A 384 9.13 -26.66 23.67
CA ALA A 384 10.52 -27.04 23.93
C ALA A 384 11.07 -28.03 22.91
N GLN A 385 10.27 -29.00 22.45
CA GLN A 385 10.64 -29.97 21.42
C GLN A 385 10.90 -29.35 20.06
N GLN A 386 10.17 -28.29 19.73
CA GLN A 386 10.32 -27.57 18.45
C GLN A 386 11.36 -26.43 18.54
N SER A 387 11.94 -26.18 19.72
CA SER A 387 12.96 -25.17 19.97
C SER A 387 14.38 -25.78 20.01
N PRO A 388 15.44 -24.98 19.91
CA PRO A 388 16.82 -25.48 20.02
C PRO A 388 17.27 -25.81 21.45
N ARG A 389 16.34 -26.02 22.41
CA ARG A 389 16.64 -26.35 23.78
C ARG A 389 17.10 -27.79 23.95
N ASP A 390 18.03 -28.05 24.89
CA ASP A 390 18.49 -29.41 25.21
C ASP A 390 17.40 -30.17 25.94
N PRO A 391 16.95 -31.35 25.46
CA PRO A 391 16.01 -32.23 26.16
C PRO A 391 16.47 -32.66 27.57
N ARG A 392 17.78 -32.67 27.79
CA ARG A 392 18.36 -33.01 29.11
C ARG A 392 18.06 -31.96 30.18
N GLU A 393 17.74 -30.72 29.77
CA GLU A 393 17.41 -29.63 30.68
C GLU A 393 15.90 -29.54 30.92
N TYR A 394 15.09 -29.48 29.87
CA TYR A 394 13.66 -29.19 30.00
C TYR A 394 12.83 -30.44 30.44
N VAL A 395 13.22 -31.64 30.03
CA VAL A 395 12.43 -32.84 30.38
C VAL A 395 12.45 -33.13 31.88
N PRO A 396 13.63 -33.15 32.57
CA PRO A 396 13.65 -33.32 34.03
C PRO A 396 12.93 -32.18 34.74
N PHE A 397 13.11 -30.93 34.31
CA PHE A 397 12.45 -29.77 34.90
C PHE A 397 10.91 -29.88 34.82
N LEU A 398 10.35 -30.18 33.64
CA LEU A 398 8.90 -30.35 33.50
C LEU A 398 8.35 -31.51 34.32
N ARG A 399 9.10 -32.63 34.45
CA ARG A 399 8.72 -33.76 35.28
C ARG A 399 8.71 -33.38 36.76
N GLU A 400 9.73 -32.69 37.23
CA GLU A 400 9.81 -32.21 38.61
C GLU A 400 8.64 -31.27 38.92
N MET A 401 8.38 -30.29 38.06
CA MET A 401 7.27 -29.36 38.25
C MET A 401 5.92 -30.05 38.23
N ARG A 402 5.71 -31.03 37.35
CA ARG A 402 4.47 -31.79 37.24
C ARG A 402 4.22 -32.69 38.51
N ALA A 403 5.27 -33.12 39.19
CA ALA A 403 5.20 -33.96 40.38
C ALA A 403 4.90 -33.18 41.67
N LYS A 404 4.91 -31.84 41.64
CA LYS A 404 4.62 -31.01 42.81
C LYS A 404 3.13 -31.12 43.19
N GLU A 405 2.84 -31.38 44.46
CA GLU A 405 1.50 -31.40 45.03
C GLU A 405 1.45 -30.51 46.29
N PRO A 406 0.34 -29.87 46.61
CA PRO A 406 -0.92 -29.80 45.84
C PRO A 406 -0.82 -28.89 44.59
N LEU A 407 -1.85 -28.87 43.73
CA LEU A 407 -1.88 -28.10 42.49
C LEU A 407 -1.55 -26.60 42.71
N ALA A 408 -1.99 -26.03 43.83
CA ALA A 408 -1.66 -24.63 44.16
C ALA A 408 -0.14 -24.46 44.40
N TYR A 409 0.51 -25.42 45.08
CA TYR A 409 1.95 -25.40 45.27
C TYR A 409 2.72 -25.62 43.96
N GLN A 410 2.21 -26.46 43.08
CA GLN A 410 2.77 -26.61 41.71
C GLN A 410 2.74 -25.29 40.96
N ARG A 411 1.61 -24.57 40.98
CA ARG A 411 1.46 -23.24 40.32
C ARG A 411 2.34 -22.20 41.01
N PHE A 412 2.49 -22.24 42.31
CA PHE A 412 3.45 -21.39 43.01
C PHE A 412 4.88 -21.58 42.48
N CYS A 413 5.36 -22.82 42.40
CA CYS A 413 6.71 -23.08 41.89
C CYS A 413 6.92 -22.60 40.45
N MET A 414 5.89 -22.69 39.62
CA MET A 414 5.96 -22.21 38.26
C MET A 414 6.01 -20.66 38.16
N ASP A 415 5.16 -19.96 38.91
CA ASP A 415 5.15 -18.51 38.93
C ASP A 415 6.39 -17.92 39.62
N ASP A 416 6.93 -18.62 40.62
CA ASP A 416 8.21 -18.26 41.24
C ASP A 416 9.37 -18.38 40.26
N TYR A 417 9.46 -19.51 39.55
CA TYR A 417 10.45 -19.69 38.45
C TYR A 417 10.36 -18.59 37.38
N LEU A 418 9.15 -18.15 37.07
CA LEU A 418 8.89 -17.07 36.09
C LEU A 418 9.11 -15.65 36.66
N GLY A 419 9.46 -15.52 37.96
CA GLY A 419 9.62 -14.23 38.63
C GLY A 419 8.29 -13.48 38.85
N ARG A 420 7.16 -14.17 38.78
CA ARG A 420 5.82 -13.60 38.98
C ARG A 420 5.43 -13.63 40.46
N HIS A 421 6.27 -13.03 41.32
CA HIS A 421 6.21 -13.19 42.78
C HIS A 421 4.86 -12.86 43.42
N ALA A 422 4.15 -11.83 42.95
CA ALA A 422 2.82 -11.49 43.45
C ALA A 422 1.79 -12.62 43.19
N LYS A 423 1.84 -13.23 42.01
CA LYS A 423 0.96 -14.32 41.61
C LYS A 423 1.37 -15.63 42.31
N ALA A 424 2.69 -15.84 42.46
CA ALA A 424 3.25 -16.96 43.20
C ALA A 424 2.77 -16.95 44.67
N LEU A 425 2.86 -15.78 45.35
CA LEU A 425 2.35 -15.64 46.72
C LEU A 425 0.86 -15.99 46.82
N ALA A 426 0.04 -15.56 45.88
CA ALA A 426 -1.39 -15.86 45.90
C ALA A 426 -1.68 -17.36 45.76
N TRP A 427 -0.87 -18.14 45.02
CA TRP A 427 -0.98 -19.60 44.94
C TRP A 427 -0.45 -20.26 46.20
N LEU A 428 0.65 -19.76 46.76
CA LEU A 428 1.23 -20.33 47.98
C LEU A 428 0.28 -20.21 49.19
N ALA A 429 -0.43 -19.06 49.29
CA ALA A 429 -1.46 -18.84 50.29
C ALA A 429 -2.66 -19.83 50.16
N GLN A 430 -2.90 -20.37 48.96
CA GLN A 430 -3.96 -21.36 48.70
C GLN A 430 -3.47 -22.81 48.79
N ALA A 431 -2.18 -23.04 48.99
CA ALA A 431 -1.59 -24.41 49.00
C ALA A 431 -1.87 -25.22 50.29
N GLY A 432 -2.47 -24.60 51.29
CA GLY A 432 -2.83 -25.25 52.52
C GLY A 432 -2.09 -24.71 53.76
N SER A 433 -2.57 -25.08 54.96
CA SER A 433 -2.03 -24.56 56.23
C SER A 433 -0.56 -24.90 56.46
N GLU A 434 -0.08 -26.00 55.90
CA GLU A 434 1.31 -26.46 56.00
C GLU A 434 2.29 -25.49 55.26
N HIS A 435 1.81 -24.70 54.32
CA HIS A 435 2.61 -23.74 53.58
C HIS A 435 2.50 -22.29 54.10
N THR A 436 1.75 -22.03 55.16
CA THR A 436 1.50 -20.69 55.69
C THR A 436 2.79 -19.99 56.16
N GLU A 437 3.68 -20.68 56.84
CA GLU A 437 4.95 -20.14 57.30
C GLU A 437 5.87 -19.79 56.13
N ALA A 438 5.91 -20.68 55.12
CA ALA A 438 6.65 -20.44 53.88
C ALA A 438 6.10 -19.24 53.13
N ALA A 439 4.78 -19.06 53.07
CA ALA A 439 4.12 -17.92 52.43
C ALA A 439 4.42 -16.59 53.15
N MET A 440 4.45 -16.58 54.48
CA MET A 440 4.84 -15.42 55.28
C MET A 440 6.30 -15.05 55.03
N THR A 441 7.19 -16.00 54.98
CA THR A 441 8.62 -15.82 54.70
C THR A 441 8.81 -15.26 53.30
N TYR A 442 8.14 -15.83 52.29
CA TYR A 442 8.17 -15.41 50.91
C TYR A 442 7.65 -13.96 50.74
N MET A 443 6.54 -13.62 51.40
CA MET A 443 5.98 -12.28 51.42
C MET A 443 6.99 -11.25 51.93
N VAL A 444 7.68 -11.54 53.03
CA VAL A 444 8.70 -10.65 53.61
C VAL A 444 9.90 -10.54 52.69
N GLN A 445 10.37 -11.66 52.15
CA GLN A 445 11.53 -11.69 51.23
C GLN A 445 11.33 -10.84 50.01
N HIS A 446 10.14 -10.87 49.39
CA HIS A 446 9.80 -10.14 48.17
C HIS A 446 9.07 -8.83 48.43
N LYS A 447 8.87 -8.42 49.72
CA LYS A 447 8.19 -7.16 50.14
C LYS A 447 6.76 -7.05 49.62
N LEU A 448 6.02 -8.15 49.50
CA LEU A 448 4.67 -8.27 48.94
C LEU A 448 3.58 -8.11 49.99
N PHE A 449 3.71 -7.13 50.89
CA PHE A 449 2.80 -6.93 52.02
C PHE A 449 1.36 -6.62 51.60
N ARG A 450 1.18 -5.84 50.56
CA ARG A 450 -0.14 -5.48 50.04
C ARG A 450 -0.84 -6.69 49.41
N GLU A 451 -0.10 -7.43 48.60
CA GLU A 451 -0.55 -8.66 47.94
C GLU A 451 -0.88 -9.75 48.97
N GLY A 452 -0.10 -9.86 50.02
CA GLY A 452 -0.35 -10.76 51.15
C GLY A 452 -1.66 -10.43 51.84
N LEU A 453 -1.91 -9.16 52.17
CA LEU A 453 -3.19 -8.75 52.74
C LEU A 453 -4.39 -9.13 51.89
N VAL A 454 -4.29 -9.02 50.56
CA VAL A 454 -5.35 -9.39 49.62
C VAL A 454 -5.51 -10.92 49.57
N ALA A 455 -4.41 -11.69 49.62
CA ALA A 455 -4.44 -13.14 49.56
C ALA A 455 -5.15 -13.77 50.76
N TRP A 456 -4.96 -13.23 51.98
CA TRP A 456 -5.58 -13.70 53.20
C TRP A 456 -6.83 -12.94 53.64
N ALA A 457 -7.24 -11.85 52.98
CA ALA A 457 -8.43 -11.08 53.34
C ALA A 457 -9.72 -11.92 53.37
N LYS A 458 -9.80 -12.97 52.58
CA LYS A 458 -10.94 -13.90 52.56
C LYS A 458 -11.02 -14.78 53.81
N ASP A 459 -9.87 -15.17 54.36
CA ASP A 459 -9.82 -16.06 55.55
C ASP A 459 -10.03 -15.26 56.86
N TRP A 460 -9.66 -13.97 56.87
CA TRP A 460 -9.87 -13.10 58.05
C TRP A 460 -11.33 -12.71 58.29
N LEU A 461 -12.18 -12.77 57.26
CA LEU A 461 -13.63 -12.50 57.38
C LEU A 461 -14.40 -13.64 58.08
N PHE A 462 -13.79 -14.80 58.28
CA PHE A 462 -14.40 -15.98 58.92
C PHE A 462 -13.93 -16.26 60.35
N TYR A 463 -13.00 -15.46 60.93
CA TYR A 463 -12.69 -15.58 62.34
C TYR A 463 -13.62 -14.63 63.13
N PRO A 464 -14.55 -15.16 63.95
CA PRO A 464 -15.27 -14.34 64.90
C PRO A 464 -14.28 -13.78 65.90
N SER A 465 -14.37 -12.45 66.12
CA SER A 465 -13.63 -11.79 67.21
C SER A 465 -13.81 -12.51 68.53
N PRO A 466 -12.76 -12.59 69.40
CA PRO A 466 -12.86 -13.23 70.73
C PRO A 466 -13.88 -12.53 71.61
#